data_3dabd4acdacba73ee92e1459827fffde
#
_entry.id   3dabd4acdacba73ee92e1459827fffde
#
_cell.length_a   1.000
_cell.length_b   1.000
_cell.length_c   1.000
_cell.angle_alpha   90.00
_cell.angle_beta   90.00
_cell.angle_gamma   90.00
#
_symmetry.space_group_name_H-M   'P 1'
#
loop_
_entity.id
_entity.type
_entity.pdbx_description
1 polymer ?
#
loop_
_entity_poly.entity_id
_entity_poly.type
_entity_poly.pdbx_seq_one_letter_code
_entity_poly.pdbx_strand_id
1 'polypeptide(L)'
;MSRMAPPTGQHATTSTVIVRPADQRFHSQLDWLDSWHSFSFGSHQDPNWMGFGPLRVINDDTIAAGQGFGMHPHRDMEIITVMVEGALTHADSMGNSAVLHAGEVQRMSAGSGIVHSEINQTGAPCRLLQIWIEPAQLGIQPAYEQKPFAIGEGWTPLIEPDATGEAMAIERPVRLWRAQPQRQQPLPLPATKERLLWLQVIDGELTLHSNGSTKQSLRRGDGVGLSQEAATQGELVGLGERADVLLFALA
;
A
#
# COMPACT_ATOMS: atom_id res chain seq x y z
N MET A 1 -40.51 -1.18 -5.13
CA MET A 1 -39.04 -1.39 -5.31
C MET A 1 -38.42 -1.50 -3.94
N SER A 2 -38.22 -2.76 -3.51
CA SER A 2 -37.73 -3.09 -2.17
C SER A 2 -36.20 -2.88 -2.12
N ARG A 3 -35.73 -2.03 -1.21
CA ARG A 3 -34.30 -1.89 -0.90
C ARG A 3 -33.87 -3.11 -0.09
N MET A 4 -33.07 -3.96 -0.67
CA MET A 4 -32.37 -4.99 0.08
C MET A 4 -31.35 -4.32 1.01
N ALA A 5 -31.45 -4.57 2.31
CA ALA A 5 -30.46 -4.20 3.29
C ALA A 5 -29.16 -5.01 3.03
N PRO A 6 -27.98 -4.42 3.29
CA PRO A 6 -26.74 -5.19 3.18
C PRO A 6 -26.73 -6.31 4.23
N PRO A 7 -26.10 -7.44 3.94
CA PRO A 7 -26.04 -8.55 4.89
C PRO A 7 -25.27 -8.10 6.14
N THR A 8 -25.94 -8.18 7.28
CA THR A 8 -25.32 -8.01 8.60
C THR A 8 -24.34 -9.16 8.81
N GLY A 9 -23.05 -8.85 8.69
CA GLY A 9 -21.97 -9.79 8.89
C GLY A 9 -22.02 -10.36 10.31
N GLN A 10 -22.19 -11.66 10.41
CA GLN A 10 -21.96 -12.41 11.64
C GLN A 10 -20.50 -12.28 12.03
N HIS A 11 -20.22 -11.82 13.24
CA HIS A 11 -18.92 -11.84 13.86
C HIS A 11 -18.49 -13.29 14.12
N ALA A 12 -17.89 -13.93 13.13
CA ALA A 12 -17.12 -15.12 13.36
C ALA A 12 -15.71 -14.66 13.81
N THR A 13 -15.36 -14.92 15.06
CA THR A 13 -14.02 -14.88 15.59
C THR A 13 -13.23 -16.05 15.02
N THR A 14 -12.91 -15.99 13.74
CA THR A 14 -12.09 -16.99 13.06
C THR A 14 -10.82 -16.31 12.56
N SER A 15 -9.69 -16.86 12.97
CA SER A 15 -8.37 -16.47 12.44
C SER A 15 -8.39 -16.62 10.92
N THR A 16 -8.42 -15.51 10.19
CA THR A 16 -8.54 -15.50 8.73
C THR A 16 -7.25 -15.03 8.10
N VAL A 17 -6.74 -15.84 7.17
CA VAL A 17 -5.59 -15.53 6.32
C VAL A 17 -6.04 -15.65 4.87
N ILE A 18 -5.88 -14.59 4.08
CA ILE A 18 -6.21 -14.55 2.66
C ILE A 18 -4.93 -14.20 1.90
N VAL A 19 -4.51 -15.05 0.96
CA VAL A 19 -3.31 -14.81 0.15
C VAL A 19 -3.71 -14.33 -1.24
N ARG A 20 -3.07 -13.26 -1.70
CA ARG A 20 -3.10 -12.78 -3.08
C ARG A 20 -1.75 -13.08 -3.73
N PRO A 21 -1.60 -14.20 -4.44
CA PRO A 21 -0.34 -14.56 -5.10
C PRO A 21 0.02 -13.53 -6.19
N ALA A 22 1.31 -13.27 -6.34
CA ALA A 22 1.83 -12.31 -7.31
C ALA A 22 1.41 -12.61 -8.75
N ASP A 23 1.40 -13.90 -9.13
CA ASP A 23 1.01 -14.38 -10.46
C ASP A 23 -0.51 -14.38 -10.71
N GLN A 24 -1.31 -14.12 -9.69
CA GLN A 24 -2.77 -13.95 -9.79
C GLN A 24 -3.20 -12.47 -9.77
N ARG A 25 -2.27 -11.53 -9.62
CA ARG A 25 -2.58 -10.10 -9.73
C ARG A 25 -3.03 -9.76 -11.15
N PHE A 26 -3.82 -8.70 -11.28
CA PHE A 26 -4.13 -8.18 -12.61
C PHE A 26 -2.89 -7.48 -13.18
N HIS A 27 -2.76 -7.48 -14.50
CA HIS A 27 -1.62 -6.91 -15.20
C HIS A 27 -2.08 -5.98 -16.33
N SER A 28 -1.59 -4.76 -16.31
CA SER A 28 -1.73 -3.79 -17.39
C SER A 28 -0.37 -3.50 -17.97
N GLN A 29 -0.22 -3.69 -19.27
CA GLN A 29 1.02 -3.43 -20.00
C GLN A 29 0.75 -2.47 -21.15
N LEU A 30 1.42 -1.32 -21.11
CA LEU A 30 1.47 -0.33 -22.19
C LEU A 30 2.94 -0.13 -22.59
N ASP A 31 3.19 0.59 -23.66
CA ASP A 31 4.56 0.86 -24.12
C ASP A 31 5.42 1.58 -23.07
N TRP A 32 4.79 2.30 -22.16
CA TRP A 32 5.44 3.13 -21.15
C TRP A 32 5.15 2.72 -19.71
N LEU A 33 4.19 1.82 -19.47
CA LEU A 33 3.73 1.41 -18.14
C LEU A 33 3.63 -0.11 -18.06
N ASP A 34 4.31 -0.70 -17.07
CA ASP A 34 4.11 -2.07 -16.61
C ASP A 34 3.54 -2.00 -15.20
N SER A 35 2.26 -2.37 -15.02
CA SER A 35 1.51 -2.18 -13.77
C SER A 35 0.85 -3.48 -13.31
N TRP A 36 1.17 -3.91 -12.09
CA TRP A 36 0.59 -5.09 -11.45
C TRP A 36 -0.34 -4.67 -10.31
N HIS A 37 -1.63 -5.05 -10.42
CA HIS A 37 -2.67 -4.62 -9.50
C HIS A 37 -3.05 -5.74 -8.53
N SER A 38 -2.90 -5.51 -7.23
CA SER A 38 -3.35 -6.45 -6.19
C SER A 38 -4.87 -6.52 -6.10
N PHE A 39 -5.56 -5.43 -6.39
CA PHE A 39 -7.02 -5.30 -6.38
C PHE A 39 -7.55 -4.88 -7.74
N SER A 40 -8.87 -4.93 -7.92
CA SER A 40 -9.55 -4.46 -9.11
C SER A 40 -9.23 -2.99 -9.37
N PHE A 41 -8.82 -2.69 -10.61
CA PHE A 41 -8.42 -1.35 -11.01
C PHE A 41 -8.68 -1.13 -12.51
N GLY A 42 -9.16 0.04 -12.89
CA GLY A 42 -9.45 0.38 -14.28
C GLY A 42 -10.43 -0.61 -14.95
N SER A 43 -9.98 -1.28 -15.99
CA SER A 43 -10.76 -2.30 -16.70
C SER A 43 -10.75 -3.69 -16.04
N HIS A 44 -9.88 -3.92 -15.07
CA HIS A 44 -9.80 -5.18 -14.35
C HIS A 44 -10.82 -5.21 -13.21
N GLN A 45 -11.77 -6.15 -13.27
CA GLN A 45 -12.87 -6.25 -12.30
C GLN A 45 -13.03 -7.70 -11.83
N ASP A 46 -12.85 -7.92 -10.53
CA ASP A 46 -13.16 -9.18 -9.82
C ASP A 46 -13.84 -8.86 -8.49
N PRO A 47 -15.09 -9.28 -8.27
CA PRO A 47 -15.81 -9.01 -7.02
C PRO A 47 -15.11 -9.50 -5.75
N ASN A 48 -14.23 -10.50 -5.86
CA ASN A 48 -13.47 -11.03 -4.73
C ASN A 48 -12.26 -10.16 -4.37
N TRP A 49 -11.83 -9.28 -5.29
CA TRP A 49 -10.62 -8.46 -5.16
C TRP A 49 -10.89 -6.97 -5.38
N MET A 50 -12.02 -6.47 -4.87
CA MET A 50 -12.36 -5.03 -4.94
C MET A 50 -11.60 -4.17 -3.93
N GLY A 51 -10.85 -4.77 -3.01
CA GLY A 51 -10.11 -4.13 -1.95
C GLY A 51 -10.05 -4.99 -0.69
N PHE A 52 -9.43 -4.47 0.36
CA PHE A 52 -9.35 -5.12 1.67
C PHE A 52 -9.59 -4.08 2.79
N GLY A 53 -10.73 -4.12 3.46
CA GLY A 53 -11.18 -3.03 4.32
C GLY A 53 -11.24 -1.71 3.53
N PRO A 54 -10.65 -0.61 4.00
CA PRO A 54 -10.59 0.66 3.26
C PRO A 54 -9.51 0.72 2.18
N LEU A 55 -8.61 -0.25 2.10
CA LEU A 55 -7.55 -0.31 1.10
C LEU A 55 -8.14 -0.74 -0.25
N ARG A 56 -8.05 0.14 -1.25
CA ARG A 56 -8.69 -0.04 -2.57
C ARG A 56 -7.72 -0.36 -3.68
N VAL A 57 -6.52 0.19 -3.63
CA VAL A 57 -5.53 0.03 -4.70
C VAL A 57 -4.17 -0.25 -4.07
N ILE A 58 -3.46 -1.22 -4.62
CA ILE A 58 -2.01 -1.36 -4.58
C ILE A 58 -1.59 -1.74 -6.00
N ASN A 59 -1.00 -0.78 -6.70
CA ASN A 59 -0.38 -1.00 -8.00
C ASN A 59 1.14 -0.95 -7.84
N ASP A 60 1.83 -1.92 -8.40
CA ASP A 60 3.29 -1.98 -8.51
C ASP A 60 3.63 -1.55 -9.94
N ASP A 61 3.99 -0.28 -10.09
CA ASP A 61 4.12 0.41 -11.35
C ASP A 61 5.59 0.60 -11.72
N THR A 62 5.94 0.18 -12.93
CA THR A 62 7.21 0.55 -13.58
C THR A 62 6.91 1.49 -14.73
N ILE A 63 7.46 2.72 -14.65
CA ILE A 63 7.22 3.79 -15.61
C ILE A 63 8.49 4.05 -16.42
N ALA A 64 8.39 4.02 -17.74
CA ALA A 64 9.51 4.26 -18.64
C ALA A 64 10.06 5.70 -18.52
N ALA A 65 11.31 5.88 -18.92
CA ALA A 65 11.99 7.19 -18.95
C ALA A 65 11.19 8.22 -19.77
N GLY A 66 11.01 9.42 -19.25
CA GLY A 66 10.30 10.52 -19.91
C GLY A 66 8.78 10.35 -20.01
N GLN A 67 8.20 9.35 -19.36
CA GLN A 67 6.78 9.01 -19.44
C GLN A 67 6.10 9.12 -18.07
N GLY A 68 4.78 8.97 -18.03
CA GLY A 68 4.01 8.99 -16.78
C GLY A 68 2.56 9.39 -16.99
N PHE A 69 1.88 9.66 -15.88
CA PHE A 69 0.49 10.08 -15.86
C PHE A 69 0.41 11.60 -15.98
N GLY A 70 -0.16 12.08 -17.08
CA GLY A 70 -0.46 13.50 -17.29
C GLY A 70 -1.49 14.01 -16.27
N MET A 71 -1.84 15.32 -16.36
CA MET A 71 -2.81 15.95 -15.45
C MET A 71 -4.14 15.19 -15.41
N HIS A 72 -4.50 14.66 -14.24
CA HIS A 72 -5.74 13.91 -14.03
C HIS A 72 -6.32 14.23 -12.64
N PRO A 73 -7.66 14.15 -12.48
CA PRO A 73 -8.33 14.53 -11.23
C PRO A 73 -8.49 13.36 -10.27
N HIS A 74 -8.45 13.69 -8.95
CA HIS A 74 -8.90 12.83 -7.85
C HIS A 74 -9.85 13.58 -6.93
N ARG A 75 -10.70 12.83 -6.25
CA ARG A 75 -11.61 13.32 -5.21
C ARG A 75 -11.83 12.22 -4.17
N ASP A 76 -11.91 12.63 -2.91
CA ASP A 76 -12.28 11.75 -1.79
C ASP A 76 -11.48 10.45 -1.76
N MET A 77 -10.15 10.58 -1.84
CA MET A 77 -9.21 9.48 -1.80
C MET A 77 -7.92 9.89 -1.08
N GLU A 78 -7.40 9.01 -0.25
CA GLU A 78 -6.06 9.10 0.28
C GLU A 78 -5.12 8.34 -0.66
N ILE A 79 -4.13 9.01 -1.20
CA ILE A 79 -3.21 8.48 -2.21
C ILE A 79 -1.80 8.51 -1.63
N ILE A 80 -1.14 7.34 -1.62
CA ILE A 80 0.20 7.19 -1.08
C ILE A 80 1.08 6.61 -2.19
N THR A 81 2.20 7.26 -2.46
CA THR A 81 3.22 6.78 -3.39
C THR A 81 4.47 6.39 -2.61
N VAL A 82 4.88 5.12 -2.70
CA VAL A 82 6.12 4.62 -2.11
C VAL A 82 7.12 4.40 -3.24
N MET A 83 8.14 5.25 -3.32
CA MET A 83 9.19 5.11 -4.35
C MET A 83 10.13 3.96 -3.99
N VAL A 84 10.29 3.03 -4.92
CA VAL A 84 11.16 1.85 -4.80
C VAL A 84 12.47 2.06 -5.55
N GLU A 85 12.39 2.53 -6.81
CA GLU A 85 13.56 2.74 -7.68
C GLU A 85 13.39 4.01 -8.51
N GLY A 86 14.48 4.73 -8.77
CA GLY A 86 14.50 5.90 -9.61
C GLY A 86 13.88 7.13 -8.97
N ALA A 87 13.18 7.94 -9.76
CA ALA A 87 12.51 9.15 -9.31
C ALA A 87 11.28 9.49 -10.15
N LEU A 88 10.30 10.18 -9.52
CA LEU A 88 9.05 10.60 -10.13
C LEU A 88 8.81 12.08 -9.81
N THR A 89 8.44 12.88 -10.79
CA THR A 89 8.08 14.29 -10.59
C THR A 89 6.58 14.40 -10.41
N HIS A 90 6.16 14.92 -9.26
CA HIS A 90 4.78 15.29 -8.96
C HIS A 90 4.56 16.79 -9.21
N ALA A 91 3.40 17.13 -9.75
CA ALA A 91 2.90 18.52 -9.79
C ALA A 91 1.38 18.51 -9.63
N ASP A 92 0.83 19.47 -8.88
CA ASP A 92 -0.60 19.50 -8.59
C ASP A 92 -1.24 20.91 -8.67
N SER A 93 -2.57 20.93 -8.62
CA SER A 93 -3.38 22.16 -8.70
C SER A 93 -3.33 23.04 -7.45
N MET A 94 -2.68 22.59 -6.35
CA MET A 94 -2.41 23.40 -5.17
C MET A 94 -1.10 24.20 -5.31
N GLY A 95 -0.34 23.95 -6.38
CA GLY A 95 0.95 24.58 -6.64
C GLY A 95 2.16 23.81 -6.10
N ASN A 96 1.97 22.58 -5.61
CA ASN A 96 3.10 21.73 -5.28
C ASN A 96 3.77 21.23 -6.57
N SER A 97 5.11 21.21 -6.54
CA SER A 97 5.94 20.59 -7.56
C SER A 97 7.20 20.05 -6.88
N ALA A 98 7.38 18.75 -6.92
CA ALA A 98 8.49 18.09 -6.24
C ALA A 98 8.94 16.83 -6.99
N VAL A 99 10.19 16.44 -6.77
CA VAL A 99 10.72 15.15 -7.23
C VAL A 99 10.73 14.19 -6.05
N LEU A 100 10.11 13.04 -6.23
CA LEU A 100 10.06 11.95 -5.27
C LEU A 100 11.14 10.93 -5.66
N HIS A 101 12.11 10.70 -4.79
CA HIS A 101 13.23 9.78 -5.02
C HIS A 101 13.02 8.42 -4.33
N ALA A 102 13.73 7.39 -4.79
CA ALA A 102 13.75 6.08 -4.12
C ALA A 102 14.04 6.22 -2.61
N GLY A 103 13.23 5.54 -1.78
CA GLY A 103 13.26 5.67 -0.31
C GLY A 103 12.38 6.79 0.24
N GLU A 104 11.78 7.62 -0.60
CA GLU A 104 10.79 8.62 -0.18
C GLU A 104 9.36 8.08 -0.30
N VAL A 105 8.49 8.67 0.49
CA VAL A 105 7.04 8.42 0.48
C VAL A 105 6.32 9.75 0.34
N GLN A 106 5.31 9.77 -0.53
CA GLN A 106 4.38 10.87 -0.70
C GLN A 106 3.01 10.45 -0.18
N ARG A 107 2.33 11.35 0.53
CA ARG A 107 0.91 11.22 0.88
C ARG A 107 0.16 12.43 0.34
N MET A 108 -0.94 12.18 -0.37
CA MET A 108 -1.85 13.19 -0.91
C MET A 108 -3.28 12.85 -0.50
N SER A 109 -3.93 13.74 0.23
CA SER A 109 -5.38 13.70 0.47
C SER A 109 -6.09 14.45 -0.65
N ALA A 110 -6.86 13.76 -1.48
CA ALA A 110 -7.55 14.39 -2.61
C ALA A 110 -8.75 15.25 -2.16
N GLY A 111 -9.40 14.89 -1.05
CA GLY A 111 -10.46 15.64 -0.40
C GLY A 111 -11.51 16.18 -1.37
N SER A 112 -11.81 17.49 -1.33
CA SER A 112 -12.80 18.13 -2.19
C SER A 112 -12.46 18.15 -3.68
N GLY A 113 -11.23 17.77 -4.03
CA GLY A 113 -10.75 17.61 -5.40
C GLY A 113 -9.35 18.18 -5.61
N ILE A 114 -8.52 17.43 -6.31
CA ILE A 114 -7.18 17.82 -6.75
C ILE A 114 -6.96 17.32 -8.17
N VAL A 115 -6.15 18.04 -8.93
CA VAL A 115 -5.67 17.61 -10.26
C VAL A 115 -4.16 17.53 -10.18
N HIS A 116 -3.56 16.41 -10.55
CA HIS A 116 -2.12 16.23 -10.48
C HIS A 116 -1.54 15.44 -11.65
N SER A 117 -0.23 15.46 -11.78
CA SER A 117 0.54 14.66 -12.72
C SER A 117 1.70 13.98 -12.01
N GLU A 118 2.10 12.80 -12.51
CA GLU A 118 3.21 11.99 -12.01
C GLU A 118 4.04 11.53 -13.20
N ILE A 119 5.18 12.18 -13.43
CA ILE A 119 6.01 11.98 -14.63
C ILE A 119 7.42 11.55 -14.22
N ASN A 120 7.90 10.46 -14.78
CA ASN A 120 9.30 10.09 -14.72
C ASN A 120 10.12 10.98 -15.67
N GLN A 121 10.68 12.06 -15.17
CA GLN A 121 11.51 12.98 -15.96
C GLN A 121 12.99 12.54 -16.05
N THR A 122 13.32 11.33 -15.61
CA THR A 122 14.68 10.79 -15.64
C THR A 122 14.99 10.06 -16.94
N GLY A 123 16.26 9.70 -17.14
CA GLY A 123 16.72 8.93 -18.31
C GLY A 123 16.62 7.39 -18.15
N ALA A 124 16.06 6.89 -17.04
CA ALA A 124 15.90 5.47 -16.75
C ALA A 124 14.48 5.18 -16.23
N PRO A 125 13.98 3.94 -16.32
CA PRO A 125 12.71 3.57 -15.70
C PRO A 125 12.72 3.83 -14.18
N CYS A 126 11.55 4.14 -13.61
CA CYS A 126 11.34 4.19 -12.17
C CYS A 126 10.27 3.19 -11.75
N ARG A 127 10.32 2.74 -10.48
CA ARG A 127 9.34 1.82 -9.90
C ARG A 127 8.80 2.37 -8.60
N LEU A 128 7.49 2.24 -8.43
CA LEU A 128 6.78 2.71 -7.25
C LEU A 128 5.61 1.79 -6.90
N LEU A 129 5.13 1.88 -5.67
CA LEU A 129 3.82 1.38 -5.29
C LEU A 129 2.86 2.55 -5.16
N GLN A 130 1.78 2.52 -5.96
CA GLN A 130 0.66 3.45 -5.86
C GLN A 130 -0.44 2.82 -5.00
N ILE A 131 -0.80 3.47 -3.90
CA ILE A 131 -1.70 2.96 -2.88
C ILE A 131 -2.86 3.93 -2.72
N TRP A 132 -4.10 3.42 -2.76
CA TRP A 132 -5.29 4.23 -2.51
C TRP A 132 -6.08 3.67 -1.33
N ILE A 133 -6.45 4.56 -0.42
CA ILE A 133 -7.22 4.24 0.78
C ILE A 133 -8.46 5.15 0.79
N GLU A 134 -9.63 4.58 1.06
CA GLU A 134 -10.84 5.38 1.26
C GLU A 134 -10.67 6.32 2.45
N PRO A 135 -11.00 7.61 2.33
CA PRO A 135 -10.91 8.54 3.43
C PRO A 135 -11.97 8.25 4.51
N ALA A 136 -11.72 8.65 5.75
CA ALA A 136 -12.73 8.58 6.81
C ALA A 136 -13.83 9.65 6.64
N GLN A 137 -13.47 10.79 6.04
CA GLN A 137 -14.37 11.92 5.83
C GLN A 137 -14.25 12.42 4.39
N LEU A 138 -15.39 12.64 3.75
CA LEU A 138 -15.46 13.18 2.38
C LEU A 138 -15.36 14.71 2.38
N GLY A 139 -14.85 15.26 1.28
CA GLY A 139 -14.83 16.71 1.03
C GLY A 139 -13.86 17.49 1.92
N ILE A 140 -12.90 16.84 2.56
CA ILE A 140 -11.86 17.52 3.35
C ILE A 140 -11.02 18.44 2.45
N GLN A 141 -10.26 19.34 3.05
CA GLN A 141 -9.32 20.15 2.29
C GLN A 141 -8.21 19.27 1.71
N PRO A 142 -7.86 19.40 0.42
CA PRO A 142 -6.73 18.70 -0.16
C PRO A 142 -5.42 19.00 0.56
N ALA A 143 -4.56 18.00 0.70
CA ALA A 143 -3.29 18.14 1.39
C ALA A 143 -2.21 17.28 0.73
N TYR A 144 -0.96 17.73 0.84
CA TYR A 144 0.21 17.06 0.30
C TYR A 144 1.35 17.04 1.31
N GLU A 145 2.05 15.92 1.42
CA GLU A 145 3.26 15.76 2.22
C GLU A 145 4.19 14.74 1.57
N GLN A 146 5.49 14.97 1.63
CA GLN A 146 6.55 14.09 1.12
C GLN A 146 7.71 14.06 2.11
N LYS A 147 8.22 12.86 2.41
CA LYS A 147 9.36 12.66 3.31
C LYS A 147 10.26 11.52 2.86
N PRO A 148 11.58 11.62 3.10
CA PRO A 148 12.49 10.47 3.08
C PRO A 148 12.31 9.64 4.36
N PHE A 149 12.46 8.32 4.23
CA PHE A 149 12.44 7.39 5.36
C PHE A 149 13.66 6.48 5.31
N ALA A 150 14.38 6.40 6.43
CA ALA A 150 15.45 5.41 6.62
C ALA A 150 14.81 4.06 7.00
N ILE A 151 14.69 3.17 6.01
CA ILE A 151 14.10 1.84 6.23
C ILE A 151 15.17 0.89 6.76
N GLY A 152 14.90 0.27 7.90
CA GLY A 152 15.77 -0.69 8.55
C GLY A 152 15.17 -2.08 8.67
N GLU A 153 15.77 -2.89 9.53
CA GLU A 153 15.36 -4.27 9.79
C GLU A 153 14.04 -4.35 10.56
N GLY A 154 13.76 -3.35 11.41
CA GLY A 154 12.51 -3.21 12.15
C GLY A 154 11.45 -2.44 11.41
N TRP A 155 10.26 -2.35 12.00
CA TRP A 155 9.13 -1.61 11.42
C TRP A 155 9.35 -0.09 11.54
N THR A 156 9.50 0.56 10.40
CA THR A 156 9.55 2.03 10.28
C THR A 156 8.14 2.54 10.00
N PRO A 157 7.53 3.36 10.88
CA PRO A 157 6.22 3.95 10.64
C PRO A 157 6.31 5.01 9.54
N LEU A 158 5.53 4.84 8.47
CA LEU A 158 5.43 5.78 7.35
C LEU A 158 4.22 6.71 7.50
N ILE A 159 3.08 6.14 7.88
CA ILE A 159 1.78 6.82 8.01
C ILE A 159 1.13 6.38 9.32
N GLU A 160 0.60 7.34 10.07
CA GLU A 160 -0.15 7.11 11.30
C GLU A 160 -1.27 8.16 11.46
N PRO A 161 -2.40 7.83 12.11
CA PRO A 161 -3.49 8.78 12.30
C PRO A 161 -3.08 10.03 13.09
N ASP A 162 -2.19 9.87 14.08
CA ASP A 162 -1.81 10.90 15.03
C ASP A 162 -0.49 11.60 14.68
N ALA A 163 0.16 11.22 13.57
CA ALA A 163 1.47 11.74 13.12
C ALA A 163 2.51 11.85 14.25
N THR A 164 2.63 10.81 15.07
CA THR A 164 3.64 10.78 16.12
C THR A 164 5.01 10.47 15.54
N GLY A 165 6.04 11.20 15.98
CA GLY A 165 7.40 11.01 15.50
C GLY A 165 7.60 11.47 14.05
N GLU A 166 8.21 10.61 13.23
CA GLU A 166 8.55 10.91 11.83
C GLU A 166 7.46 10.51 10.82
N ALA A 167 6.43 9.77 11.24
CA ALA A 167 5.34 9.37 10.36
C ALA A 167 4.56 10.57 9.83
N MET A 168 3.98 10.43 8.63
CA MET A 168 3.05 11.40 8.07
C MET A 168 1.64 11.15 8.61
N ALA A 169 0.86 12.23 8.81
CA ALA A 169 -0.51 12.14 9.27
C ALA A 169 -1.46 11.64 8.17
N ILE A 170 -2.51 10.92 8.58
CA ILE A 170 -3.67 10.59 7.75
C ILE A 170 -4.94 10.71 8.58
N GLU A 171 -5.99 11.31 8.03
CA GLU A 171 -7.27 11.49 8.76
C GLU A 171 -8.16 10.23 8.71
N ARG A 172 -7.55 9.07 8.92
CA ARG A 172 -8.24 7.79 9.03
C ARG A 172 -7.48 6.90 10.02
N PRO A 173 -8.13 6.03 10.81
CA PRO A 173 -7.45 5.05 11.66
C PRO A 173 -6.80 3.94 10.81
N VAL A 174 -5.75 4.31 10.08
CA VAL A 174 -4.89 3.45 9.26
C VAL A 174 -3.45 3.73 9.64
N ARG A 175 -2.66 2.66 9.75
CA ARG A 175 -1.21 2.74 9.91
C ARG A 175 -0.53 2.03 8.76
N LEU A 176 0.59 2.57 8.33
CA LEU A 176 1.45 1.97 7.32
C LEU A 176 2.87 1.94 7.84
N TRP A 177 3.46 0.76 7.83
CA TRP A 177 4.88 0.54 8.13
C TRP A 177 5.60 -0.09 6.95
N ARG A 178 6.90 0.13 6.88
CA ARG A 178 7.82 -0.59 5.99
C ARG A 178 8.95 -1.20 6.81
N ALA A 179 9.43 -2.37 6.39
CA ALA A 179 10.57 -3.03 7.01
C ALA A 179 11.35 -3.84 5.97
N GLN A 180 12.63 -4.10 6.29
CA GLN A 180 13.50 -5.00 5.54
C GLN A 180 13.90 -6.17 6.44
N PRO A 181 13.02 -7.20 6.58
CA PRO A 181 13.28 -8.34 7.46
C PRO A 181 14.55 -9.06 7.07
N GLN A 182 15.39 -9.32 8.05
CA GLN A 182 16.67 -10.00 7.88
C GLN A 182 16.49 -11.51 7.72
N ARG A 183 17.47 -12.11 7.06
CA ARG A 183 17.53 -13.56 6.92
C ARG A 183 17.66 -14.24 8.29
N GLN A 184 16.78 -15.23 8.56
CA GLN A 184 16.75 -16.04 9.78
C GLN A 184 16.54 -15.24 11.08
N GLN A 185 16.16 -13.98 11.01
CA GLN A 185 15.79 -13.19 12.18
C GLN A 185 14.27 -12.94 12.17
N PRO A 186 13.54 -13.45 13.19
CA PRO A 186 12.12 -13.19 13.31
C PRO A 186 11.85 -11.71 13.56
N LEU A 187 10.95 -11.12 12.76
CA LEU A 187 10.42 -9.78 12.95
C LEU A 187 8.94 -9.91 13.38
N PRO A 188 8.61 -9.72 14.65
CA PRO A 188 7.22 -9.77 15.10
C PRO A 188 6.36 -8.72 14.40
N LEU A 189 5.11 -9.07 14.07
CA LEU A 189 4.14 -8.10 13.57
C LEU A 189 3.83 -7.07 14.66
N PRO A 190 3.65 -5.78 14.34
CA PRO A 190 3.31 -4.76 15.32
C PRO A 190 1.99 -5.07 16.00
N ALA A 191 1.93 -4.85 17.31
CA ALA A 191 0.67 -4.88 18.03
C ALA A 191 -0.19 -3.68 17.60
N THR A 192 -1.42 -3.95 17.20
CA THR A 192 -2.33 -2.92 16.67
C THR A 192 -3.76 -3.15 17.20
N LYS A 193 -4.56 -2.09 17.23
CA LYS A 193 -5.98 -2.13 17.61
C LYS A 193 -6.89 -2.33 16.39
N GLU A 194 -6.36 -2.12 15.21
CA GLU A 194 -7.06 -2.26 13.94
C GLU A 194 -7.37 -3.74 13.69
N ARG A 195 -8.53 -4.00 13.07
CA ARG A 195 -9.07 -5.37 12.95
C ARG A 195 -8.47 -6.15 11.79
N LEU A 196 -7.98 -5.45 10.78
CA LEU A 196 -7.48 -6.03 9.54
C LEU A 196 -6.03 -5.58 9.32
N LEU A 197 -5.20 -6.50 8.87
CA LEU A 197 -3.84 -6.20 8.43
C LEU A 197 -3.66 -6.67 6.99
N TRP A 198 -2.96 -5.87 6.19
CA TRP A 198 -2.53 -6.29 4.85
C TRP A 198 -1.01 -6.20 4.77
N LEU A 199 -0.36 -7.31 4.46
CA LEU A 199 1.06 -7.39 4.15
C LEU A 199 1.24 -7.37 2.63
N GLN A 200 2.12 -6.51 2.11
CA GLN A 200 2.51 -6.48 0.70
C GLN A 200 4.02 -6.66 0.58
N VAL A 201 4.45 -7.68 -0.15
CA VAL A 201 5.87 -7.89 -0.43
C VAL A 201 6.30 -6.99 -1.59
N ILE A 202 7.20 -6.05 -1.32
CA ILE A 202 7.81 -5.17 -2.33
C ILE A 202 8.88 -5.91 -3.10
N ASP A 203 9.76 -6.62 -2.36
CA ASP A 203 10.88 -7.35 -2.96
C ASP A 203 11.35 -8.51 -2.08
N GLY A 204 12.11 -9.45 -2.69
CA GLY A 204 12.68 -10.60 -2.02
C GLY A 204 11.69 -11.70 -1.68
N GLU A 205 12.12 -12.57 -0.77
CA GLU A 205 11.37 -13.73 -0.30
C GLU A 205 11.37 -13.78 1.23
N LEU A 206 10.25 -14.15 1.82
CA LEU A 206 10.08 -14.28 3.25
C LEU A 206 9.07 -15.35 3.62
N THR A 207 9.03 -15.68 4.89
CA THR A 207 8.01 -16.52 5.48
C THR A 207 7.18 -15.70 6.45
N LEU A 208 5.88 -15.82 6.38
CA LEU A 208 4.93 -15.35 7.37
C LEU A 208 4.50 -16.53 8.25
N HIS A 209 4.66 -16.38 9.56
CA HIS A 209 4.06 -17.24 10.57
C HIS A 209 2.90 -16.45 11.18
N SER A 210 1.71 -17.01 11.17
CA SER A 210 0.52 -16.39 11.76
C SER A 210 -0.14 -17.33 12.75
N ASN A 211 -0.88 -16.78 13.73
CA ASN A 211 -1.53 -17.57 14.77
C ASN A 211 -2.52 -18.58 14.16
N GLY A 212 -2.38 -19.84 14.55
CA GLY A 212 -3.27 -20.94 14.11
C GLY A 212 -3.16 -21.32 12.63
N SER A 213 -2.19 -20.79 11.89
CA SER A 213 -2.02 -21.03 10.47
C SER A 213 -0.71 -21.74 10.15
N THR A 214 -0.70 -22.41 9.00
CA THR A 214 0.52 -22.93 8.38
C THR A 214 1.43 -21.78 7.94
N LYS A 215 2.71 -22.02 8.00
CA LYS A 215 3.76 -21.20 7.43
C LYS A 215 3.48 -20.85 5.97
N GLN A 216 3.41 -19.56 5.64
CA GLN A 216 3.24 -19.04 4.29
C GLN A 216 4.58 -18.58 3.73
N SER A 217 5.02 -19.16 2.61
CA SER A 217 6.18 -18.64 1.86
C SER A 217 5.66 -17.58 0.90
N LEU A 218 6.25 -16.39 0.95
CA LEU A 218 5.86 -15.21 0.18
C LEU A 218 7.04 -14.70 -0.63
N ARG A 219 6.76 -14.16 -1.81
CA ARG A 219 7.74 -13.58 -2.73
C ARG A 219 7.28 -12.20 -3.21
N ARG A 220 8.15 -11.49 -3.89
CA ARG A 220 7.85 -10.20 -4.52
C ARG A 220 6.46 -10.21 -5.19
N GLY A 221 5.66 -9.24 -4.84
CA GLY A 221 4.33 -9.02 -5.37
C GLY A 221 3.21 -9.75 -4.65
N ASP A 222 3.50 -10.73 -3.78
CA ASP A 222 2.47 -11.38 -2.98
C ASP A 222 1.86 -10.40 -1.97
N GLY A 223 0.55 -10.52 -1.75
CA GLY A 223 -0.19 -9.82 -0.72
C GLY A 223 -0.87 -10.80 0.25
N VAL A 224 -0.98 -10.44 1.53
CA VAL A 224 -1.67 -11.26 2.53
C VAL A 224 -2.56 -10.40 3.40
N GLY A 225 -3.87 -10.70 3.39
CA GLY A 225 -4.84 -10.17 4.33
C GLY A 225 -4.93 -11.04 5.57
N LEU A 226 -4.88 -10.41 6.75
CA LEU A 226 -4.94 -11.05 8.06
C LEU A 226 -6.03 -10.41 8.90
N SER A 227 -6.80 -11.23 9.65
CA SER A 227 -7.53 -10.71 10.81
C SER A 227 -6.56 -10.37 11.94
N GLN A 228 -6.95 -9.48 12.85
CA GLN A 228 -6.16 -9.14 14.04
C GLN A 228 -5.76 -10.39 14.83
N GLU A 229 -6.68 -11.37 14.95
CA GLU A 229 -6.42 -12.64 15.63
C GLU A 229 -5.34 -13.48 14.93
N ALA A 230 -5.38 -13.55 13.57
CA ALA A 230 -4.34 -14.22 12.79
C ALA A 230 -2.98 -13.55 12.91
N ALA A 231 -2.95 -12.23 13.06
CA ALA A 231 -1.72 -11.43 13.21
C ALA A 231 -1.15 -11.50 14.63
N THR A 232 -1.95 -11.89 15.64
CA THR A 232 -1.48 -12.00 17.02
C THR A 232 -0.37 -13.05 17.12
N GLN A 233 0.79 -12.66 17.68
CA GLN A 233 2.02 -13.47 17.70
C GLN A 233 2.55 -13.83 16.30
N GLY A 234 2.08 -13.13 15.26
CA GLY A 234 2.61 -13.29 13.91
C GLY A 234 4.02 -12.73 13.79
N GLU A 235 4.82 -13.34 12.92
CA GLU A 235 6.19 -12.89 12.64
C GLU A 235 6.57 -13.12 11.18
N LEU A 236 7.50 -12.31 10.70
CA LEU A 236 8.13 -12.44 9.40
C LEU A 236 9.57 -12.93 9.56
N VAL A 237 10.02 -13.76 8.63
CA VAL A 237 11.42 -14.19 8.55
C VAL A 237 11.88 -14.06 7.12
N GLY A 238 12.89 -13.23 6.85
CA GLY A 238 13.51 -13.12 5.54
C GLY A 238 14.18 -14.44 5.13
N LEU A 239 14.07 -14.84 3.87
CA LEU A 239 14.68 -16.03 3.31
C LEU A 239 15.95 -15.70 2.52
N GLY A 240 16.03 -14.54 1.91
CA GLY A 240 17.14 -14.01 1.13
C GLY A 240 17.88 -12.87 1.83
N GLU A 241 18.84 -12.26 1.11
CA GLU A 241 19.60 -11.10 1.61
C GLU A 241 18.78 -9.80 1.63
N ARG A 242 17.71 -9.72 0.86
CA ARG A 242 16.87 -8.53 0.72
C ARG A 242 15.41 -8.94 0.68
N ALA A 243 14.71 -8.78 1.78
CA ALA A 243 13.26 -8.75 1.82
C ALA A 243 12.82 -7.32 2.11
N ASP A 244 11.76 -6.85 1.47
CA ASP A 244 11.21 -5.51 1.66
C ASP A 244 9.69 -5.62 1.66
N VAL A 245 9.04 -5.09 2.68
CA VAL A 245 7.60 -5.28 2.90
C VAL A 245 6.92 -4.02 3.41
N LEU A 246 5.66 -3.83 2.99
CA LEU A 246 4.72 -2.92 3.62
C LEU A 246 3.73 -3.70 4.49
N LEU A 247 3.36 -3.12 5.62
CA LEU A 247 2.28 -3.62 6.47
C LEU A 247 1.29 -2.49 6.74
N PHE A 248 0.04 -2.75 6.43
CA PHE A 248 -1.09 -1.87 6.71
C PHE A 248 -1.87 -2.43 7.89
N ALA A 249 -2.23 -1.58 8.84
CA ALA A 249 -3.29 -1.86 9.80
C ALA A 249 -4.50 -0.98 9.47
N LEU A 250 -5.65 -1.61 9.30
CA LEU A 250 -6.84 -1.04 8.68
C LEU A 250 -8.05 -1.18 9.62
N ALA A 251 -8.79 -0.07 9.83
CA ALA A 251 -10.00 -0.02 10.63
C ALA A 251 -11.25 0.32 9.82
#